data_1c29ac287591964b468cca1dd813d2c3
#
_entry.id   1c29ac287591964b468cca1dd813d2c3
#
_cell.length_a   1.000
_cell.length_b   1.000
_cell.length_c   1.000
_cell.angle_alpha   90.00
_cell.angle_beta   90.00
_cell.angle_gamma   90.00
#
_symmetry.space_group_name_H-M   'P 1'
#
loop_
_entity.id
_entity.type
_entity.pdbx_description
1 polymer ?
#
loop_
_entity_poly.entity_id
_entity_poly.type
_entity_poly.pdbx_seq_one_letter_code
_entity_poly.pdbx_strand_id
1 'polypeptide(L)'
;MGGHNVDAFVAIGGCDKNMPGSMIAIANMDIPAIFAYGGTIAPGNLNGKDIDLVSVFEGIGQWNHGDMTAEEVKQLECNACPGPGGCGGMYTANTMATAIEVLGMSLPGSSSHPAESADKKADIEEAGRAVVKMLEMGLKPSDILTREAFEDAITVTMALGGSTNATPVSYTHLRAQRLALISYAVFCLKKK
;
A
#
# COMPACT_ATOMS: atom_id res chain seq x y z
N MET A 1 18.59 -10.87 2.52
CA MET A 1 18.87 -10.78 1.09
C MET A 1 20.36 -10.67 0.79
N GLY A 2 21.09 -9.70 1.32
CA GLY A 2 22.55 -9.60 1.08
C GLY A 2 23.33 -10.88 1.33
N GLY A 3 22.94 -11.70 2.31
CA GLY A 3 23.59 -12.99 2.58
C GLY A 3 23.30 -14.10 1.56
N HIS A 4 22.30 -13.94 0.68
CA HIS A 4 21.95 -14.89 -0.36
C HIS A 4 22.47 -14.50 -1.75
N ASN A 5 23.04 -13.30 -1.87
CA ASN A 5 23.65 -12.79 -3.09
C ASN A 5 22.72 -12.87 -4.31
N VAL A 6 21.47 -12.45 -4.15
CA VAL A 6 20.46 -12.46 -5.23
C VAL A 6 20.66 -11.25 -6.14
N ASP A 7 20.38 -11.43 -7.44
CA ASP A 7 20.54 -10.40 -8.47
C ASP A 7 19.30 -9.52 -8.64
N ALA A 8 18.12 -10.04 -8.28
CA ALA A 8 16.83 -9.34 -8.32
C ALA A 8 15.85 -9.98 -7.34
N PHE A 9 14.75 -9.28 -6.99
CA PHE A 9 13.71 -9.85 -6.11
C PHE A 9 12.35 -9.19 -6.27
N VAL A 10 11.31 -9.92 -5.90
CA VAL A 10 9.96 -9.41 -5.70
C VAL A 10 9.71 -9.30 -4.20
N ALA A 11 9.35 -8.11 -3.72
CA ALA A 11 8.91 -7.90 -2.35
C ALA A 11 7.38 -7.97 -2.29
N ILE A 12 6.83 -8.76 -1.37
CA ILE A 12 5.38 -8.90 -1.20
C ILE A 12 5.00 -8.34 0.18
N GLY A 13 3.98 -7.52 0.21
CA GLY A 13 3.48 -6.94 1.45
C GLY A 13 2.04 -6.46 1.35
N GLY A 14 1.37 -6.32 2.50
CA GLY A 14 -0.03 -5.91 2.57
C GLY A 14 -0.39 -5.12 3.82
N CYS A 15 0.58 -4.69 4.62
CA CYS A 15 0.35 -3.99 5.87
C CYS A 15 1.13 -2.68 5.94
N ASP A 16 0.61 -1.74 6.72
CA ASP A 16 1.10 -0.37 6.88
C ASP A 16 2.55 -0.25 7.36
N LYS A 17 3.11 -1.29 7.96
CA LYS A 17 4.50 -1.33 8.44
C LYS A 17 5.45 -2.08 7.51
N ASN A 18 5.01 -3.22 6.96
CA ASN A 18 5.91 -4.02 6.12
C ASN A 18 6.13 -3.42 4.74
N MET A 19 5.15 -2.71 4.17
CA MET A 19 5.30 -2.05 2.89
C MET A 19 6.40 -0.97 2.91
N PRO A 20 6.37 0.01 3.83
CA PRO A 20 7.48 0.95 3.95
C PRO A 20 8.82 0.28 4.28
N GLY A 21 8.83 -0.73 5.15
CA GLY A 21 10.05 -1.49 5.44
C GLY A 21 10.63 -2.18 4.20
N SER A 22 9.78 -2.74 3.35
CA SER A 22 10.18 -3.34 2.07
C SER A 22 10.75 -2.30 1.12
N MET A 23 10.14 -1.13 1.01
CA MET A 23 10.64 -0.03 0.17
C MET A 23 11.99 0.50 0.64
N ILE A 24 12.20 0.62 1.95
CA ILE A 24 13.51 0.99 2.52
C ILE A 24 14.56 -0.08 2.15
N ALA A 25 14.20 -1.36 2.24
CA ALA A 25 15.11 -2.45 1.86
C ALA A 25 15.43 -2.43 0.36
N ILE A 26 14.42 -2.27 -0.51
CA ILE A 26 14.56 -2.13 -1.96
C ILE A 26 15.52 -0.98 -2.29
N ALA A 27 15.29 0.18 -1.72
CA ALA A 27 16.10 1.37 -1.94
C ALA A 27 17.55 1.22 -1.46
N ASN A 28 17.78 0.56 -0.32
CA ASN A 28 19.11 0.35 0.24
C ASN A 28 19.92 -0.72 -0.51
N MET A 29 19.26 -1.73 -1.05
CA MET A 29 19.92 -2.79 -1.80
C MET A 29 20.30 -2.35 -3.21
N ASP A 30 19.50 -1.48 -3.80
CA ASP A 30 19.68 -0.91 -5.14
C ASP A 30 19.99 -1.96 -6.22
N ILE A 31 19.31 -3.09 -6.15
CA ILE A 31 19.28 -4.12 -7.20
C ILE A 31 17.87 -4.18 -7.80
N PRO A 32 17.70 -4.67 -9.05
CA PRO A 32 16.39 -4.79 -9.68
C PRO A 32 15.35 -5.41 -8.76
N ALA A 33 14.27 -4.70 -8.51
CA ALA A 33 13.24 -5.14 -7.58
C ALA A 33 11.89 -4.54 -7.94
N ILE A 34 10.81 -5.29 -7.68
CA ILE A 34 9.44 -4.82 -7.79
C ILE A 34 8.68 -5.15 -6.52
N PHE A 35 7.78 -4.27 -6.14
CA PHE A 35 6.88 -4.51 -5.01
C PHE A 35 5.55 -5.06 -5.51
N ALA A 36 5.08 -6.16 -4.96
CA ALA A 36 3.76 -6.73 -5.22
C ALA A 36 2.87 -6.54 -3.98
N TYR A 37 1.82 -5.75 -4.12
CA TYR A 37 0.83 -5.59 -3.07
C TYR A 37 -0.01 -6.85 -2.92
N GLY A 38 -0.15 -7.37 -1.69
CA GLY A 38 -0.92 -8.57 -1.41
C GLY A 38 -2.43 -8.44 -1.62
N GLY A 39 -2.93 -7.25 -1.86
CA GLY A 39 -4.33 -6.96 -2.14
C GLY A 39 -5.16 -6.63 -0.90
N THR A 40 -6.29 -6.00 -1.12
CA THR A 40 -7.27 -5.66 -0.09
C THR A 40 -8.15 -6.87 0.26
N ILE A 41 -8.68 -6.88 1.50
CA ILE A 41 -9.73 -7.81 1.88
C ILE A 41 -11.01 -7.53 1.08
N ALA A 42 -11.69 -8.58 0.67
CA ALA A 42 -13.00 -8.44 0.04
C ALA A 42 -14.03 -7.90 1.05
N PRO A 43 -15.05 -7.16 0.60
CA PRO A 43 -16.17 -6.79 1.46
C PRO A 43 -16.89 -8.04 1.95
N GLY A 44 -17.44 -7.97 3.15
CA GLY A 44 -18.35 -8.96 3.68
C GLY A 44 -19.77 -8.74 3.19
N ASN A 45 -20.68 -9.62 3.56
CA ASN A 45 -22.09 -9.48 3.22
C ASN A 45 -22.96 -9.77 4.45
N LEU A 46 -23.87 -8.87 4.74
CA LEU A 46 -24.87 -9.06 5.78
C LEU A 46 -26.26 -8.74 5.20
N ASN A 47 -27.13 -9.73 5.19
CA ASN A 47 -28.51 -9.62 4.67
C ASN A 47 -28.58 -9.10 3.22
N GLY A 48 -27.64 -9.51 2.35
CA GLY A 48 -27.59 -9.10 0.94
C GLY A 48 -26.99 -7.72 0.69
N LYS A 49 -26.49 -7.03 1.74
CA LYS A 49 -25.78 -5.75 1.65
C LYS A 49 -24.28 -5.99 1.89
N ASP A 50 -23.47 -5.41 1.03
CA ASP A 50 -22.03 -5.42 1.23
C ASP A 50 -21.65 -4.52 2.40
N ILE A 51 -20.78 -5.05 3.26
CA ILE A 51 -20.30 -4.39 4.47
C ILE A 51 -18.77 -4.49 4.55
N ASP A 52 -18.17 -3.52 5.22
CA ASP A 52 -16.73 -3.44 5.42
C ASP A 52 -16.42 -2.93 6.82
N LEU A 53 -15.14 -2.62 7.07
CA LEU A 53 -14.70 -2.07 8.35
C LEU A 53 -15.38 -0.72 8.68
N VAL A 54 -15.70 0.10 7.68
CA VAL A 54 -16.40 1.38 7.89
C VAL A 54 -17.81 1.11 8.41
N SER A 55 -18.49 0.11 7.85
CA SER A 55 -19.82 -0.31 8.32
C SER A 55 -19.83 -0.72 9.79
N VAL A 56 -18.74 -1.34 10.27
CA VAL A 56 -18.60 -1.68 11.71
C VAL A 56 -18.47 -0.42 12.56
N PHE A 57 -17.65 0.57 12.14
CA PHE A 57 -17.53 1.83 12.88
C PHE A 57 -18.84 2.63 12.91
N GLU A 58 -19.58 2.65 11.80
CA GLU A 58 -20.90 3.25 11.72
C GLU A 58 -21.88 2.54 12.67
N GLY A 59 -21.85 1.20 12.71
CA GLY A 59 -22.67 0.38 13.60
C GLY A 59 -22.36 0.65 15.08
N ILE A 60 -21.10 0.81 15.45
CA ILE A 60 -20.71 1.21 16.82
C ILE A 60 -21.28 2.60 17.16
N GLY A 61 -21.26 3.54 16.22
CA GLY A 61 -21.88 4.85 16.38
C GLY A 61 -23.39 4.75 16.63
N GLN A 62 -24.09 3.95 15.83
CA GLN A 62 -25.55 3.70 15.96
C GLN A 62 -25.87 3.02 17.29
N TRP A 63 -25.06 2.04 17.71
CA TRP A 63 -25.25 1.39 19.01
C TRP A 63 -25.08 2.39 20.18
N ASN A 64 -24.07 3.24 20.14
CA ASN A 64 -23.88 4.27 21.18
C ASN A 64 -25.04 5.27 21.23
N HIS A 65 -25.71 5.52 20.09
CA HIS A 65 -26.89 6.39 20.03
C HIS A 65 -28.18 5.69 20.43
N GLY A 66 -28.20 4.35 20.45
CA GLY A 66 -29.36 3.52 20.78
C GLY A 66 -30.20 3.09 19.58
N ASP A 67 -29.71 3.30 18.36
CA ASP A 67 -30.39 2.92 17.10
C ASP A 67 -30.07 1.49 16.65
N MET A 68 -29.11 0.84 17.30
CA MET A 68 -28.67 -0.54 17.02
C MET A 68 -28.45 -1.30 18.31
N THR A 69 -28.74 -2.59 18.31
CA THR A 69 -28.48 -3.48 19.43
C THR A 69 -27.04 -4.00 19.43
N ALA A 70 -26.57 -4.47 20.58
CA ALA A 70 -25.24 -5.09 20.68
C ALA A 70 -25.11 -6.36 19.82
N GLU A 71 -26.21 -7.11 19.63
CA GLU A 71 -26.23 -8.31 18.78
C GLU A 71 -26.09 -7.96 17.31
N GLU A 72 -26.73 -6.90 16.84
CA GLU A 72 -26.59 -6.40 15.46
C GLU A 72 -25.17 -5.91 15.19
N VAL A 73 -24.54 -5.20 16.12
CA VAL A 73 -23.12 -4.82 16.01
C VAL A 73 -22.25 -6.05 15.91
N LYS A 74 -22.53 -7.08 16.74
CA LYS A 74 -21.78 -8.34 16.70
C LYS A 74 -21.90 -9.04 15.35
N GLN A 75 -23.08 -9.00 14.71
CA GLN A 75 -23.26 -9.53 13.35
C GLN A 75 -22.42 -8.75 12.33
N LEU A 76 -22.37 -7.42 12.41
CA LEU A 76 -21.48 -6.60 11.57
C LEU A 76 -20.02 -7.01 11.73
N GLU A 77 -19.51 -7.07 12.98
CA GLU A 77 -18.14 -7.46 13.28
C GLU A 77 -17.76 -8.83 12.69
N CYS A 78 -18.67 -9.82 12.81
CA CYS A 78 -18.41 -11.17 12.36
C CYS A 78 -18.40 -11.31 10.83
N ASN A 79 -19.08 -10.42 10.11
CA ASN A 79 -19.27 -10.55 8.67
C ASN A 79 -18.54 -9.50 7.81
N ALA A 80 -18.01 -8.42 8.42
CA ALA A 80 -17.45 -7.30 7.65
C ALA A 80 -16.13 -7.61 6.94
N CYS A 81 -15.33 -8.53 7.46
CA CYS A 81 -13.97 -8.81 6.95
C CYS A 81 -13.75 -10.33 6.81
N PRO A 82 -14.35 -11.00 5.81
CA PRO A 82 -14.42 -12.47 5.74
C PRO A 82 -13.25 -13.04 4.99
N GLY A 83 -12.13 -12.73 4.91
CA GLY A 83 -11.07 -13.38 4.11
C GLY A 83 -9.67 -12.82 4.33
N PRO A 84 -8.73 -13.22 3.51
CA PRO A 84 -7.38 -12.67 3.53
C PRO A 84 -7.32 -11.31 2.83
N GLY A 85 -6.34 -10.49 3.21
CA GLY A 85 -6.06 -9.22 2.56
C GLY A 85 -5.69 -8.12 3.55
N GLY A 86 -5.18 -7.02 3.02
CA GLY A 86 -4.97 -5.79 3.75
C GLY A 86 -6.31 -5.09 4.04
N CYS A 87 -6.30 -4.08 4.92
CA CYS A 87 -7.50 -3.31 5.24
C CYS A 87 -8.15 -2.74 3.96
N GLY A 88 -9.48 -2.90 3.81
CA GLY A 88 -10.22 -2.46 2.61
C GLY A 88 -10.41 -0.94 2.50
N GLY A 89 -10.32 -0.20 3.62
CA GLY A 89 -10.43 1.26 3.61
C GLY A 89 -9.16 1.96 3.11
N MET A 90 -9.27 3.25 2.70
CA MET A 90 -8.13 4.10 2.31
C MET A 90 -7.36 4.57 3.55
N TYR A 91 -7.00 3.62 4.40
CA TYR A 91 -6.11 3.84 5.54
C TYR A 91 -4.65 3.72 5.11
N THR A 92 -3.73 3.56 6.04
CA THR A 92 -2.29 3.63 5.75
C THR A 92 -1.82 2.53 4.78
N ALA A 93 -2.37 1.32 4.85
CA ALA A 93 -2.01 0.22 3.97
C ALA A 93 -2.32 0.54 2.48
N ASN A 94 -3.57 0.91 2.16
CA ASN A 94 -3.95 1.26 0.79
C ASN A 94 -3.28 2.54 0.31
N THR A 95 -3.10 3.52 1.18
CA THR A 95 -2.35 4.73 0.86
C THR A 95 -0.90 4.41 0.47
N MET A 96 -0.24 3.51 1.21
CA MET A 96 1.12 3.08 0.88
C MET A 96 1.17 2.24 -0.40
N ALA A 97 0.20 1.36 -0.63
CA ALA A 97 0.11 0.60 -1.88
C ALA A 97 0.00 1.52 -3.09
N THR A 98 -0.89 2.51 -3.04
CA THR A 98 -1.04 3.52 -4.09
C THR A 98 0.22 4.36 -4.26
N ALA A 99 0.85 4.81 -3.17
CA ALA A 99 2.09 5.57 -3.25
C ALA A 99 3.22 4.76 -3.91
N ILE A 100 3.37 3.49 -3.59
CA ILE A 100 4.37 2.60 -4.19
C ILE A 100 4.10 2.39 -5.68
N GLU A 101 2.84 2.28 -6.08
CA GLU A 101 2.44 2.18 -7.48
C GLU A 101 2.81 3.46 -8.25
N VAL A 102 2.46 4.64 -7.73
CA VAL A 102 2.79 5.93 -8.36
C VAL A 102 4.29 6.19 -8.40
N LEU A 103 5.04 5.72 -7.40
CA LEU A 103 6.52 5.74 -7.41
C LEU A 103 7.12 4.87 -8.52
N GLY A 104 6.33 4.06 -9.22
CA GLY A 104 6.82 3.15 -10.26
C GLY A 104 7.46 1.86 -9.74
N MET A 105 7.29 1.56 -8.46
CA MET A 105 7.87 0.36 -7.83
C MET A 105 6.89 -0.82 -7.75
N SER A 106 5.66 -0.66 -8.25
CA SER A 106 4.64 -1.70 -8.40
C SER A 106 4.01 -1.61 -9.77
N LEU A 107 3.35 -2.66 -10.24
CA LEU A 107 2.64 -2.65 -11.51
C LEU A 107 1.41 -1.75 -11.47
N PRO A 108 1.05 -1.10 -12.59
CA PRO A 108 -0.16 -0.30 -12.68
C PRO A 108 -1.42 -1.11 -12.34
N GLY A 109 -2.26 -0.56 -11.45
CA GLY A 109 -3.48 -1.21 -10.97
C GLY A 109 -3.29 -2.17 -9.79
N SER A 110 -2.05 -2.50 -9.44
CA SER A 110 -1.73 -3.46 -8.36
C SER A 110 -2.32 -3.06 -7.01
N SER A 111 -2.38 -1.76 -6.70
CA SER A 111 -2.93 -1.26 -5.44
C SER A 111 -4.45 -1.44 -5.30
N SER A 112 -5.16 -1.69 -6.40
CA SER A 112 -6.63 -1.74 -6.45
C SER A 112 -7.22 -3.15 -6.44
N HIS A 113 -6.40 -4.18 -6.66
CA HIS A 113 -6.89 -5.55 -6.79
C HIS A 113 -7.13 -6.20 -5.42
N PRO A 114 -8.31 -6.78 -5.17
CA PRO A 114 -8.57 -7.58 -3.97
C PRO A 114 -7.68 -8.82 -3.90
N ALA A 115 -7.30 -9.24 -2.69
CA ALA A 115 -6.32 -10.30 -2.45
C ALA A 115 -6.64 -11.64 -3.13
N GLU A 116 -7.92 -12.02 -3.19
CA GLU A 116 -8.38 -13.30 -3.75
C GLU A 116 -8.84 -13.19 -5.21
N SER A 117 -8.73 -12.01 -5.83
CA SER A 117 -9.18 -11.82 -7.21
C SER A 117 -8.27 -12.51 -8.23
N ALA A 118 -8.86 -12.87 -9.36
CA ALA A 118 -8.11 -13.39 -10.51
C ALA A 118 -7.09 -12.33 -11.03
N ASP A 119 -7.48 -11.05 -10.97
CA ASP A 119 -6.62 -9.94 -11.38
C ASP A 119 -5.39 -9.81 -10.48
N LYS A 120 -5.53 -10.03 -9.16
CA LYS A 120 -4.38 -10.04 -8.24
C LYS A 120 -3.43 -11.21 -8.52
N LYS A 121 -3.96 -12.36 -8.86
CA LYS A 121 -3.14 -13.50 -9.26
C LYS A 121 -2.34 -13.21 -10.53
N ALA A 122 -2.99 -12.64 -11.55
CA ALA A 122 -2.33 -12.26 -12.80
C ALA A 122 -1.28 -11.16 -12.56
N ASP A 123 -1.58 -10.18 -11.70
CA ASP A 123 -0.68 -9.10 -11.29
C ASP A 123 0.61 -9.64 -10.65
N ILE A 124 0.51 -10.60 -9.74
CA ILE A 124 1.69 -11.21 -9.09
C ILE A 124 2.53 -12.02 -10.09
N GLU A 125 1.90 -12.73 -11.02
CA GLU A 125 2.59 -13.43 -12.09
C GLU A 125 3.33 -12.45 -13.01
N GLU A 126 2.72 -11.32 -13.34
CA GLU A 126 3.35 -10.28 -14.17
C GLU A 126 4.47 -9.56 -13.40
N ALA A 127 4.34 -9.35 -12.10
CA ALA A 127 5.43 -8.81 -11.27
C ALA A 127 6.68 -9.72 -11.33
N GLY A 128 6.49 -11.03 -11.34
CA GLY A 128 7.58 -12.00 -11.55
C GLY A 128 8.25 -11.86 -12.93
N ARG A 129 7.47 -11.63 -13.99
CA ARG A 129 8.01 -11.37 -15.33
C ARG A 129 8.70 -9.98 -15.42
N ALA A 130 8.12 -8.99 -14.78
CA ALA A 130 8.64 -7.63 -14.80
C ALA A 130 10.01 -7.52 -14.12
N VAL A 131 10.23 -8.20 -12.98
CA VAL A 131 11.53 -8.15 -12.30
C VAL A 131 12.66 -8.77 -13.14
N VAL A 132 12.35 -9.81 -13.95
CA VAL A 132 13.32 -10.37 -14.88
C VAL A 132 13.68 -9.38 -15.98
N LYS A 133 12.68 -8.69 -16.54
CA LYS A 133 12.93 -7.61 -17.53
C LYS A 133 13.75 -6.46 -16.93
N MET A 134 13.48 -6.07 -15.69
CA MET A 134 14.28 -5.05 -14.99
C MET A 134 15.75 -5.49 -14.88
N LEU A 135 15.98 -6.76 -14.55
CA LEU A 135 17.34 -7.32 -14.47
C LEU A 135 18.02 -7.27 -15.85
N GLU A 136 17.35 -7.68 -16.92
CA GLU A 136 17.87 -7.64 -18.30
C GLU A 136 18.21 -6.22 -18.76
N MET A 137 17.40 -5.23 -18.35
CA MET A 137 17.60 -3.82 -18.65
C MET A 137 18.63 -3.15 -17.73
N GLY A 138 19.06 -3.80 -16.66
CA GLY A 138 19.90 -3.20 -15.62
C GLY A 138 19.21 -2.08 -14.85
N LEU A 139 17.85 -2.05 -14.83
CA LEU A 139 17.06 -1.02 -14.20
C LEU A 139 17.02 -1.20 -12.69
N LYS A 140 17.47 -0.19 -11.95
CA LYS A 140 17.59 -0.21 -10.49
C LYS A 140 16.56 0.71 -9.83
N PRO A 141 16.27 0.49 -8.54
CA PRO A 141 15.42 1.39 -7.76
C PRO A 141 15.88 2.85 -7.78
N SER A 142 17.19 3.11 -7.78
CA SER A 142 17.76 4.47 -7.87
C SER A 142 17.42 5.19 -9.19
N ASP A 143 17.14 4.46 -10.26
CA ASP A 143 16.74 5.03 -11.56
C ASP A 143 15.25 5.42 -11.58
N ILE A 144 14.43 4.76 -10.74
CA ILE A 144 12.97 4.93 -10.69
C ILE A 144 12.57 5.92 -9.60
N LEU A 145 13.17 5.82 -8.42
CA LEU A 145 12.83 6.59 -7.24
C LEU A 145 13.44 8.00 -7.31
N THR A 146 13.01 8.76 -8.30
CA THR A 146 13.44 10.15 -8.52
C THR A 146 12.64 11.12 -7.65
N ARG A 147 13.10 12.37 -7.59
CA ARG A 147 12.38 13.43 -6.88
C ARG A 147 10.98 13.64 -7.45
N GLU A 148 10.86 13.65 -8.77
CA GLU A 148 9.60 13.82 -9.49
C GLU A 148 8.61 12.70 -9.13
N ALA A 149 9.06 11.44 -9.10
CA ALA A 149 8.23 10.30 -8.70
C ALA A 149 7.68 10.47 -7.27
N PHE A 150 8.47 11.00 -6.34
CA PHE A 150 7.98 11.30 -4.99
C PHE A 150 6.99 12.47 -4.94
N GLU A 151 7.21 13.53 -5.72
CA GLU A 151 6.28 14.66 -5.82
C GLU A 151 4.93 14.20 -6.41
N ASP A 152 4.94 13.33 -7.41
CA ASP A 152 3.75 12.71 -7.98
C ASP A 152 3.03 11.81 -6.98
N ALA A 153 3.76 10.96 -6.25
CA ALA A 153 3.19 10.08 -5.23
C ALA A 153 2.53 10.89 -4.09
N ILE A 154 3.13 11.98 -3.65
CA ILE A 154 2.54 12.89 -2.66
C ILE A 154 1.27 13.53 -3.23
N THR A 155 1.31 14.00 -4.46
CA THR A 155 0.17 14.66 -5.12
C THR A 155 -1.04 13.72 -5.22
N VAL A 156 -0.81 12.50 -5.70
CA VAL A 156 -1.87 11.48 -5.83
C VAL A 156 -2.39 11.07 -4.44
N THR A 157 -1.51 10.86 -3.47
CA THR A 157 -1.91 10.53 -2.09
C THR A 157 -2.81 11.61 -1.48
N MET A 158 -2.49 12.88 -1.72
CA MET A 158 -3.31 14.00 -1.26
C MET A 158 -4.65 14.07 -1.99
N ALA A 159 -4.67 13.85 -3.31
CA ALA A 159 -5.88 13.85 -4.11
C ALA A 159 -6.88 12.75 -3.70
N LEU A 160 -6.37 11.60 -3.30
CA LEU A 160 -7.18 10.47 -2.82
C LEU A 160 -7.66 10.62 -1.35
N GLY A 161 -7.23 11.64 -0.64
CA GLY A 161 -7.51 11.76 0.79
C GLY A 161 -6.83 10.68 1.63
N GLY A 162 -5.63 10.28 1.23
CA GLY A 162 -4.87 9.21 1.89
C GLY A 162 -4.52 9.51 3.34
N SER A 163 -4.14 8.47 4.06
CA SER A 163 -3.77 8.55 5.48
C SER A 163 -2.58 9.47 5.72
N THR A 164 -2.70 10.36 6.71
CA THR A 164 -1.61 11.24 7.16
C THR A 164 -0.38 10.48 7.69
N ASN A 165 -0.54 9.21 8.07
CA ASN A 165 0.56 8.35 8.48
C ASN A 165 1.53 8.02 7.33
N ALA A 166 1.12 8.17 6.07
CA ALA A 166 2.01 7.99 4.93
C ALA A 166 3.14 9.04 4.88
N THR A 167 2.92 10.24 5.42
CA THR A 167 3.91 11.32 5.42
C THR A 167 5.19 10.98 6.19
N PRO A 168 5.16 10.57 7.49
CA PRO A 168 6.39 10.18 8.20
C PRO A 168 7.04 8.93 7.59
N VAL A 169 6.25 8.05 7.00
CA VAL A 169 6.75 6.87 6.31
C VAL A 169 7.52 7.26 5.05
N SER A 170 6.96 8.09 4.19
CA SER A 170 7.64 8.61 3.00
C SER A 170 8.91 9.38 3.36
N TYR A 171 8.89 10.18 4.43
CA TYR A 171 10.07 10.88 4.93
C TYR A 171 11.20 9.93 5.36
N THR A 172 10.88 8.80 5.98
CA THR A 172 11.86 7.79 6.38
C THR A 172 12.51 7.12 5.15
N HIS A 173 11.72 6.85 4.09
CA HIS A 173 12.23 6.34 2.82
C HIS A 173 13.23 7.30 2.18
N LEU A 174 12.91 8.58 2.14
CA LEU A 174 13.74 9.62 1.55
C LEU A 174 15.08 9.77 2.27
N ARG A 175 15.09 9.66 3.60
CA ARG A 175 16.33 9.66 4.38
C ARG A 175 17.19 8.41 4.15
N ALA A 176 16.57 7.25 3.99
CA ALA A 176 17.28 6.00 3.71
C ALA A 176 18.06 6.06 2.39
N GLN A 177 17.52 6.75 1.39
CA GLN A 177 18.16 6.92 0.08
C GLN A 177 19.23 8.03 0.02
N ARG A 178 19.54 8.71 1.12
CA ARG A 178 20.44 9.86 1.16
C ARG A 178 20.06 11.01 0.19
N LEU A 179 18.81 11.07 -0.24
CA LEU A 179 18.28 12.14 -1.05
C LEU A 179 18.07 13.39 -0.19
N ALA A 180 19.16 14.10 0.09
CA ALA A 180 19.19 15.30 0.93
C ALA A 180 18.28 16.44 0.43
N LEU A 181 17.75 16.34 -0.80
CA LEU A 181 16.96 17.38 -1.47
C LEU A 181 15.47 17.35 -1.14
N ILE A 182 14.93 16.28 -0.53
CA ILE A 182 13.50 16.11 -0.33
C ILE A 182 13.02 16.58 1.06
N SER A 183 13.95 16.85 1.99
CA SER A 183 13.59 17.50 3.26
C SER A 183 12.87 18.84 3.07
N TYR A 184 13.02 19.48 1.91
CA TYR A 184 12.37 20.76 1.59
C TYR A 184 10.91 20.59 1.18
N ALA A 185 10.55 19.57 0.38
CA ALA A 185 9.16 19.34 -0.03
C ALA A 185 8.24 18.98 1.15
N VAL A 186 8.73 18.13 2.06
CA VAL A 186 7.99 17.79 3.30
C VAL A 186 7.89 18.98 4.25
N PHE A 187 8.88 19.89 4.25
CA PHE A 187 8.85 21.12 5.03
C PHE A 187 7.82 22.12 4.50
N CYS A 188 7.59 22.19 3.20
CA CYS A 188 6.56 23.04 2.59
C CYS A 188 5.13 22.58 2.91
N LEU A 189 4.90 21.26 3.08
CA LEU A 189 3.60 20.71 3.49
C LEU A 189 3.25 21.02 4.95
N LYS A 190 4.25 21.30 5.81
CA LYS A 190 4.02 21.68 7.22
C LYS A 190 3.72 23.17 7.41
N LYS A 191 3.81 24.01 6.38
CA LYS A 191 3.62 25.47 6.47
C LYS A 191 2.31 25.97 5.88
N LYS A 192 1.39 25.10 5.50
CA LYS A 192 -0.01 25.41 5.22
C LYS A 192 -0.88 24.71 6.24
#